data_13e5d95c636c1b3b3f79922ec9e7628e
#
_entry.id   13e5d95c636c1b3b3f79922ec9e7628e
#
_cell.length_a   1.000
_cell.length_b   1.000
_cell.length_c   1.000
_cell.angle_alpha   90.00
_cell.angle_beta   90.00
_cell.angle_gamma   90.00
#
_symmetry.space_group_name_H-M   'P 1'
#
loop_
_entity.id
_entity.type
_entity.pdbx_description
1 polymer ?
#
loop_
_entity_poly.entity_id
_entity_poly.type
_entity_poly.pdbx_seq_one_letter_code
_entity_poly.pdbx_strand_id
1 'polypeptide(L)'
;MRFARRHILLTLALPFLVGAAALGGHAPARPLILVVHGRGYLTRDSAMIRRQALHALREGSFGLAGDSLLADDDVRMVWYADVLDSRHRDSNQLKTCVRRDEGSATTISAASILRVFAVFASDLLEASVSGDQADDVRGVAGDLRFFGDQASRCLAEGRIADAISRAVDDGRPVVLVAHSLGALVAWSYLQHRGTASESQPPEIRRLVTIGSPLGSDDLRELLLDDSGPLALPRGVRSWVNVVNERDPFASRLLGRDSTGSQTRAIPEVSDVATQNGDDEPHELLSYLRDRSTVEAVLGAWCEAYAAVQKPRSTLSMPSPLSTNSASHIQNCGMRP
;
A
#
# COMPACT_ATOMS: atom_id res chain seq x y z
N MET A 1 -49.97 -79.85 -17.02
CA MET A 1 -48.64 -79.50 -17.48
C MET A 1 -48.39 -78.02 -17.18
N ARG A 2 -47.67 -77.66 -16.14
CA ARG A 2 -47.36 -76.24 -15.78
C ARG A 2 -45.84 -76.00 -16.01
N PHE A 3 -45.56 -75.11 -16.96
CA PHE A 3 -44.21 -74.67 -17.25
C PHE A 3 -43.84 -73.51 -16.31
N ALA A 4 -42.85 -73.71 -15.46
CA ALA A 4 -42.24 -72.67 -14.65
C ALA A 4 -41.21 -71.87 -15.47
N ARG A 5 -41.48 -70.58 -15.67
CA ARG A 5 -40.47 -69.64 -16.25
C ARG A 5 -39.53 -69.18 -15.15
N ARG A 6 -38.23 -69.53 -15.28
CA ARG A 6 -37.14 -68.97 -14.47
C ARG A 6 -36.72 -67.61 -15.07
N HIS A 7 -36.90 -66.54 -14.29
CA HIS A 7 -36.31 -65.25 -14.60
C HIS A 7 -34.88 -65.23 -14.09
N ILE A 8 -33.94 -65.08 -15.03
CA ILE A 8 -32.52 -64.82 -14.75
C ILE A 8 -32.36 -63.30 -14.58
N LEU A 9 -32.11 -62.81 -13.37
CA LEU A 9 -31.72 -61.46 -13.10
C LEU A 9 -30.25 -61.28 -13.42
N LEU A 10 -29.98 -60.59 -14.53
CA LEU A 10 -28.63 -60.15 -14.91
C LEU A 10 -28.33 -58.87 -14.12
N THR A 11 -27.52 -58.94 -13.06
CA THR A 11 -26.99 -57.77 -12.33
C THR A 11 -25.81 -57.21 -13.15
N LEU A 12 -26.04 -56.11 -13.84
CA LEU A 12 -25.00 -55.30 -14.46
C LEU A 12 -24.29 -54.49 -13.34
N ALA A 13 -23.10 -54.93 -13.00
CA ALA A 13 -22.20 -54.16 -12.17
C ALA A 13 -21.57 -53.05 -13.03
N LEU A 14 -22.01 -51.81 -12.85
CA LEU A 14 -21.31 -50.63 -13.39
C LEU A 14 -20.04 -50.39 -12.57
N PRO A 15 -18.85 -50.32 -13.20
CA PRO A 15 -17.70 -49.86 -12.52
C PRO A 15 -17.82 -48.34 -12.24
N PHE A 16 -17.86 -47.94 -10.97
CA PHE A 16 -17.67 -46.57 -10.55
C PHE A 16 -16.22 -46.16 -10.90
N LEU A 17 -16.05 -45.49 -12.02
CA LEU A 17 -14.87 -44.70 -12.31
C LEU A 17 -14.87 -43.50 -11.34
N VAL A 18 -14.25 -43.68 -10.20
CA VAL A 18 -13.84 -42.56 -9.35
C VAL A 18 -12.76 -41.82 -10.12
N GLY A 19 -13.17 -40.81 -10.87
CA GLY A 19 -12.27 -39.84 -11.46
C GLY A 19 -11.52 -39.16 -10.32
N ALA A 20 -10.25 -39.48 -10.13
CA ALA A 20 -9.35 -38.67 -9.35
C ALA A 20 -9.29 -37.30 -10.03
N ALA A 21 -10.11 -36.37 -9.55
CA ALA A 21 -9.94 -34.96 -9.85
C ALA A 21 -8.50 -34.63 -9.42
N ALA A 22 -7.61 -34.49 -10.39
CA ALA A 22 -6.30 -33.93 -10.18
C ALA A 22 -6.53 -32.60 -9.49
N LEU A 23 -6.25 -32.53 -8.19
CA LEU A 23 -6.11 -31.29 -7.45
C LEU A 23 -4.96 -30.55 -8.13
N GLY A 24 -5.30 -29.82 -9.19
CA GLY A 24 -4.37 -28.90 -9.85
C GLY A 24 -3.90 -27.93 -8.78
N GLY A 25 -2.74 -28.22 -8.20
CA GLY A 25 -2.07 -27.34 -7.27
C GLY A 25 -1.80 -26.05 -8.04
N HIS A 26 -2.62 -25.03 -7.82
CA HIS A 26 -2.31 -23.69 -8.29
C HIS A 26 -0.97 -23.32 -7.69
N ALA A 27 -0.04 -22.88 -8.54
CA ALA A 27 1.22 -22.33 -8.05
C ALA A 27 0.88 -21.25 -7.00
N PRO A 28 1.59 -21.21 -5.88
CA PRO A 28 1.30 -20.25 -4.82
C PRO A 28 1.35 -18.84 -5.38
N ALA A 29 0.30 -18.04 -5.07
CA ALA A 29 0.16 -16.69 -5.61
C ALA A 29 1.32 -15.81 -5.12
N ARG A 30 2.02 -15.15 -6.04
CA ARG A 30 3.14 -14.25 -5.72
C ARG A 30 2.62 -13.03 -4.96
N PRO A 31 3.36 -12.51 -3.95
CA PRO A 31 2.97 -11.29 -3.27
C PRO A 31 2.83 -10.12 -4.25
N LEU A 32 2.01 -9.14 -3.88
CA LEU A 32 1.76 -7.95 -4.69
C LEU A 32 2.29 -6.71 -3.97
N ILE A 33 3.05 -5.90 -4.69
CA ILE A 33 3.45 -4.56 -4.27
C ILE A 33 2.42 -3.58 -4.82
N LEU A 34 1.66 -2.95 -3.94
CA LEU A 34 0.75 -1.86 -4.27
C LEU A 34 1.47 -0.54 -4.02
N VAL A 35 1.65 0.28 -5.06
CA VAL A 35 2.29 1.59 -4.97
C VAL A 35 1.23 2.68 -5.05
N VAL A 36 1.10 3.48 -4.00
CA VAL A 36 0.21 4.64 -3.93
C VAL A 36 1.04 5.88 -4.22
N HIS A 37 0.73 6.56 -5.32
CA HIS A 37 1.47 7.75 -5.74
C HIS A 37 1.21 8.96 -4.83
N GLY A 38 2.06 9.98 -4.93
CA GLY A 38 1.89 11.27 -4.26
C GLY A 38 1.00 12.25 -5.04
N ARG A 39 1.25 13.55 -4.84
CA ARG A 39 0.63 14.66 -5.56
C ARG A 39 1.19 14.79 -7.00
N GLY A 40 0.53 15.57 -7.86
CA GLY A 40 1.04 15.95 -9.19
C GLY A 40 0.89 14.89 -10.28
N TYR A 41 0.10 13.83 -10.04
CA TYR A 41 -0.05 12.74 -11.01
C TYR A 41 -1.30 12.84 -11.90
N LEU A 42 -2.08 13.91 -11.78
CA LEU A 42 -3.37 14.05 -12.47
C LEU A 42 -3.27 13.99 -14.00
N THR A 43 -2.21 14.58 -14.56
CA THR A 43 -1.96 14.64 -16.01
C THR A 43 -1.06 13.51 -16.52
N ARG A 44 -0.57 12.64 -15.63
CA ARG A 44 0.37 11.58 -15.97
C ARG A 44 -0.35 10.29 -16.37
N ASP A 45 0.27 9.51 -17.27
CA ASP A 45 -0.22 8.17 -17.64
C ASP A 45 0.10 7.15 -16.53
N SER A 46 -0.95 6.61 -15.91
CA SER A 46 -0.83 5.62 -14.83
C SER A 46 -0.08 4.36 -15.25
N ALA A 47 -0.24 3.90 -16.50
CA ALA A 47 0.47 2.73 -17.02
C ALA A 47 1.97 3.02 -17.21
N MET A 48 2.32 4.24 -17.64
CA MET A 48 3.70 4.67 -17.73
C MET A 48 4.36 4.72 -16.35
N ILE A 49 3.72 5.37 -15.37
CA ILE A 49 4.24 5.48 -14.01
C ILE A 49 4.41 4.09 -13.38
N ARG A 50 3.45 3.17 -13.59
CA ARG A 50 3.58 1.79 -13.14
C ARG A 50 4.83 1.11 -13.72
N ARG A 51 5.07 1.25 -15.03
CA ARG A 51 6.29 0.69 -15.66
C ARG A 51 7.57 1.28 -15.08
N GLN A 52 7.59 2.59 -14.86
CA GLN A 52 8.74 3.27 -14.26
C GLN A 52 8.97 2.83 -12.80
N ALA A 53 7.91 2.69 -12.00
CA ALA A 53 7.99 2.18 -10.62
C ALA A 53 8.52 0.74 -10.57
N LEU A 54 8.01 -0.14 -11.46
CA LEU A 54 8.52 -1.50 -11.59
C LEU A 54 9.99 -1.52 -12.00
N HIS A 55 10.37 -0.67 -12.97
CA HIS A 55 11.77 -0.56 -13.41
C HIS A 55 12.67 -0.10 -12.26
N ALA A 56 12.28 0.94 -11.53
CA ALA A 56 13.02 1.45 -10.38
C ALA A 56 13.26 0.39 -9.30
N LEU A 57 12.21 -0.36 -8.94
CA LEU A 57 12.32 -1.47 -7.99
C LEU A 57 13.18 -2.63 -8.52
N ARG A 58 13.15 -2.91 -9.82
CA ARG A 58 14.01 -3.93 -10.45
C ARG A 58 15.47 -3.52 -10.45
N GLU A 59 15.79 -2.27 -10.77
CA GLU A 59 17.16 -1.74 -10.71
C GLU A 59 17.73 -1.90 -9.28
N GLY A 60 16.96 -1.48 -8.27
CA GLY A 60 17.35 -1.66 -6.87
C GLY A 60 17.46 -3.13 -6.46
N SER A 61 16.55 -3.99 -6.93
CA SER A 61 16.60 -5.45 -6.72
C SER A 61 17.87 -6.05 -7.29
N PHE A 62 18.21 -5.71 -8.52
CA PHE A 62 19.43 -6.17 -9.17
C PHE A 62 20.69 -5.79 -8.37
N GLY A 63 20.74 -4.56 -7.85
CA GLY A 63 21.83 -4.09 -7.00
C GLY A 63 21.99 -4.86 -5.68
N LEU A 64 20.89 -5.47 -5.16
CA LEU A 64 20.90 -6.23 -3.91
C LEU A 64 21.08 -7.73 -4.09
N ALA A 65 20.46 -8.33 -5.11
CA ALA A 65 20.39 -9.78 -5.30
C ALA A 65 21.17 -10.27 -6.53
N GLY A 66 21.64 -9.36 -7.40
CA GLY A 66 22.29 -9.72 -8.68
C GLY A 66 21.31 -10.19 -9.74
N ASP A 67 20.00 -10.14 -9.46
CA ASP A 67 18.93 -10.52 -10.38
C ASP A 67 17.67 -9.72 -10.11
N SER A 68 16.75 -9.67 -11.11
CA SER A 68 15.44 -9.05 -10.95
C SER A 68 14.43 -10.05 -10.39
N LEU A 69 14.07 -9.86 -9.11
CA LEU A 69 13.15 -10.75 -8.41
C LEU A 69 11.68 -10.54 -8.83
N LEU A 70 11.32 -9.39 -9.41
CA LEU A 70 9.94 -8.99 -9.67
C LEU A 70 9.50 -9.31 -11.11
N ALA A 71 8.35 -9.95 -11.24
CA ALA A 71 7.63 -10.09 -12.51
C ALA A 71 6.81 -8.83 -12.83
N ASP A 72 6.30 -8.72 -14.06
CA ASP A 72 5.56 -7.53 -14.53
C ASP A 72 4.26 -7.27 -13.75
N ASP A 73 3.64 -8.32 -13.22
CA ASP A 73 2.40 -8.26 -12.47
C ASP A 73 2.58 -8.20 -10.95
N ASP A 74 3.83 -8.20 -10.47
CA ASP A 74 4.12 -8.07 -9.03
C ASP A 74 4.00 -6.64 -8.52
N VAL A 75 3.88 -5.64 -9.41
CA VAL A 75 3.71 -4.23 -9.05
C VAL A 75 2.46 -3.66 -9.70
N ARG A 76 1.57 -3.08 -8.88
CA ARG A 76 0.38 -2.32 -9.34
C ARG A 76 0.38 -0.93 -8.74
N MET A 77 0.01 0.06 -9.56
CA MET A 77 -0.25 1.42 -9.07
C MET A 77 -1.67 1.51 -8.54
N VAL A 78 -1.83 2.14 -7.38
CA VAL A 78 -3.12 2.60 -6.87
C VAL A 78 -3.28 4.03 -7.35
N TRP A 79 -4.18 4.24 -8.31
CA TRP A 79 -4.41 5.54 -8.92
C TRP A 79 -5.64 6.22 -8.28
N TYR A 80 -5.43 7.36 -7.66
CA TYR A 80 -6.49 8.15 -7.02
C TYR A 80 -6.51 9.62 -7.46
N ALA A 81 -5.56 10.07 -8.30
CA ALA A 81 -5.47 11.46 -8.74
C ALA A 81 -6.76 11.94 -9.43
N ASP A 82 -7.41 11.05 -10.19
CA ASP A 82 -8.65 11.33 -10.92
C ASP A 82 -9.81 11.73 -10.00
N VAL A 83 -9.92 11.13 -8.82
CA VAL A 83 -11.01 11.42 -7.87
C VAL A 83 -10.82 12.74 -7.11
N LEU A 84 -9.60 13.25 -7.09
CA LEU A 84 -9.28 14.56 -6.54
C LEU A 84 -9.48 15.68 -7.58
N ASP A 85 -9.69 15.35 -8.87
CA ASP A 85 -10.07 16.33 -9.89
C ASP A 85 -11.59 16.57 -9.89
N SER A 86 -11.98 17.81 -9.73
CA SER A 86 -13.42 18.20 -9.74
C SER A 86 -14.15 17.87 -11.04
N ARG A 87 -13.44 17.66 -12.14
CA ARG A 87 -14.00 17.38 -13.48
C ARG A 87 -14.42 15.93 -13.68
N HIS A 88 -13.96 14.99 -12.84
CA HIS A 88 -14.14 13.55 -13.02
C HIS A 88 -15.01 12.92 -11.91
N ARG A 89 -15.87 13.70 -11.26
CA ARG A 89 -16.72 13.18 -10.17
C ARG A 89 -17.88 12.34 -10.70
N ASP A 90 -17.85 11.04 -10.44
CA ASP A 90 -19.00 10.17 -10.60
C ASP A 90 -19.98 10.37 -9.43
N SER A 91 -21.17 10.92 -9.72
CA SER A 91 -22.20 11.17 -8.74
C SER A 91 -22.72 9.92 -8.00
N ASN A 92 -22.56 8.74 -8.59
CA ASN A 92 -22.99 7.47 -7.97
C ASN A 92 -21.96 6.99 -6.93
N GLN A 93 -20.67 7.13 -7.22
CA GLN A 93 -19.61 6.82 -6.26
C GLN A 93 -19.65 7.76 -5.06
N LEU A 94 -19.92 9.04 -5.28
CA LEU A 94 -20.14 10.04 -4.20
C LEU A 94 -21.26 9.63 -3.25
N LYS A 95 -22.42 9.17 -3.77
CA LYS A 95 -23.55 8.72 -2.94
C LYS A 95 -23.19 7.52 -2.05
N THR A 96 -22.34 6.64 -2.52
CA THR A 96 -21.89 5.47 -1.74
C THR A 96 -20.98 5.89 -0.58
N CYS A 97 -20.14 6.88 -0.79
CA CYS A 97 -19.28 7.44 0.25
C CYS A 97 -20.08 8.23 1.31
N VAL A 98 -20.99 9.09 0.90
CA VAL A 98 -21.80 9.89 1.83
C VAL A 98 -22.67 9.02 2.76
N ARG A 99 -23.17 7.87 2.31
CA ARG A 99 -23.97 6.95 3.15
C ARG A 99 -23.19 6.26 4.27
N ARG A 100 -21.87 6.17 4.16
CA ARG A 100 -21.06 5.54 5.23
C ARG A 100 -20.89 6.44 6.44
N ASP A 101 -21.05 7.74 6.30
CA ASP A 101 -20.59 8.75 7.25
C ASP A 101 -21.68 9.72 7.73
N GLU A 102 -22.96 9.33 7.69
CA GLU A 102 -24.06 10.18 8.18
C GLU A 102 -23.95 10.60 9.67
N GLY A 103 -22.83 10.25 10.34
CA GLY A 103 -22.56 10.58 11.75
C GLY A 103 -21.48 11.64 12.02
N SER A 104 -20.63 12.00 11.06
CA SER A 104 -19.46 12.86 11.34
C SER A 104 -19.18 13.80 10.18
N ALA A 105 -19.90 14.91 10.10
CA ALA A 105 -19.54 16.01 9.20
C ALA A 105 -18.50 16.90 9.87
N THR A 106 -17.23 16.55 9.79
CA THR A 106 -16.16 17.42 10.28
C THR A 106 -15.99 18.60 9.35
N THR A 107 -16.39 19.76 9.81
CA THR A 107 -16.11 21.02 9.12
C THR A 107 -14.66 21.41 9.42
N ILE A 108 -13.78 21.21 8.45
CA ILE A 108 -12.38 21.64 8.58
C ILE A 108 -12.36 23.16 8.79
N SER A 109 -11.69 23.59 9.86
CA SER A 109 -11.57 25.02 10.17
C SER A 109 -10.66 25.73 9.15
N ALA A 110 -10.88 27.03 8.92
CA ALA A 110 -10.00 27.84 8.10
C ALA A 110 -8.54 27.80 8.59
N ALA A 111 -8.33 27.68 9.90
CA ALA A 111 -7.00 27.52 10.50
C ALA A 111 -6.35 26.19 10.09
N SER A 112 -7.12 25.11 10.01
CA SER A 112 -6.64 23.81 9.56
C SER A 112 -6.25 23.83 8.09
N ILE A 113 -7.04 24.49 7.25
CA ILE A 113 -6.72 24.68 5.82
C ILE A 113 -5.41 25.47 5.68
N LEU A 114 -5.21 26.53 6.47
CA LEU A 114 -3.97 27.31 6.47
C LEU A 114 -2.74 26.46 6.90
N ARG A 115 -2.90 25.50 7.82
CA ARG A 115 -1.80 24.59 8.21
C ARG A 115 -1.43 23.66 7.05
N VAL A 116 -2.39 23.09 6.32
CA VAL A 116 -2.14 22.32 5.10
C VAL A 116 -1.38 23.15 4.08
N PHE A 117 -1.83 24.39 3.86
CA PHE A 117 -1.12 25.33 2.99
C PHE A 117 0.30 25.60 3.44
N ALA A 118 0.55 25.76 4.74
CA ALA A 118 1.89 26.03 5.26
C ALA A 118 2.86 24.87 5.00
N VAL A 119 2.39 23.62 5.10
CA VAL A 119 3.20 22.44 4.81
C VAL A 119 3.56 22.34 3.32
N PHE A 120 2.64 22.74 2.42
CA PHE A 120 2.84 22.67 0.98
C PHE A 120 3.18 24.02 0.32
N ALA A 121 3.39 25.08 1.11
CA ALA A 121 3.71 26.42 0.61
C ALA A 121 5.07 26.51 -0.12
N SER A 122 6.03 25.69 0.27
CA SER A 122 7.31 25.59 -0.42
C SER A 122 7.16 25.14 -1.87
N ASP A 123 6.28 24.18 -2.15
CA ASP A 123 5.99 23.71 -3.50
C ASP A 123 5.38 24.79 -4.38
N LEU A 124 4.48 25.62 -3.79
CA LEU A 124 3.90 26.74 -4.52
C LEU A 124 4.94 27.81 -4.88
N LEU A 125 5.96 27.97 -4.04
CA LEU A 125 7.06 28.89 -4.31
C LEU A 125 7.98 28.37 -5.42
N GLU A 126 8.34 27.06 -5.36
CA GLU A 126 9.17 26.41 -6.40
C GLU A 126 8.43 26.33 -7.74
N ALA A 127 7.15 25.99 -7.72
CA ALA A 127 6.30 26.01 -8.91
C ALA A 127 6.21 27.36 -9.58
N SER A 128 6.24 28.45 -8.79
CA SER A 128 6.24 29.83 -9.30
C SER A 128 7.49 30.15 -10.09
N VAL A 129 8.59 29.43 -9.89
CA VAL A 129 9.89 29.64 -10.53
C VAL A 129 10.06 28.70 -11.73
N SER A 130 9.50 27.50 -11.72
CA SER A 130 9.75 26.46 -12.75
C SER A 130 8.87 26.53 -13.99
N GLY A 131 7.87 27.40 -14.04
CA GLY A 131 7.03 27.62 -15.24
C GLY A 131 5.92 26.58 -15.48
N ASP A 132 5.82 25.53 -14.66
CA ASP A 132 4.80 24.47 -14.76
C ASP A 132 3.61 24.72 -13.81
N GLN A 133 3.25 26.00 -13.66
CA GLN A 133 2.28 26.51 -12.67
C GLN A 133 0.90 25.84 -12.71
N ALA A 134 0.45 25.36 -13.88
CA ALA A 134 -0.91 24.85 -14.01
C ALA A 134 -1.11 23.49 -13.34
N ASP A 135 -0.12 22.60 -13.37
CA ASP A 135 -0.21 21.27 -12.80
C ASP A 135 0.05 21.29 -11.29
N ASP A 136 0.92 22.17 -10.82
CA ASP A 136 1.19 22.35 -9.39
C ASP A 136 0.02 22.98 -8.66
N VAL A 137 -0.62 24.00 -9.24
CA VAL A 137 -1.86 24.60 -8.70
C VAL A 137 -2.99 23.56 -8.63
N ARG A 138 -3.10 22.67 -9.62
CA ARG A 138 -4.07 21.57 -9.60
C ARG A 138 -3.74 20.54 -8.53
N GLY A 139 -2.46 20.24 -8.32
CA GLY A 139 -1.98 19.37 -7.26
C GLY A 139 -2.40 19.86 -5.88
N VAL A 140 -2.12 21.14 -5.58
CA VAL A 140 -2.52 21.79 -4.32
C VAL A 140 -4.04 21.82 -4.15
N ALA A 141 -4.79 22.09 -5.21
CA ALA A 141 -6.25 22.05 -5.16
C ALA A 141 -6.78 20.63 -4.89
N GLY A 142 -6.08 19.59 -5.36
CA GLY A 142 -6.35 18.19 -5.03
C GLY A 142 -6.10 17.87 -3.55
N ASP A 143 -4.99 18.34 -3.00
CA ASP A 143 -4.67 18.20 -1.59
C ASP A 143 -5.74 18.83 -0.70
N LEU A 144 -6.14 20.06 -1.02
CA LEU A 144 -7.21 20.76 -0.30
C LEU A 144 -8.54 20.00 -0.35
N ARG A 145 -8.85 19.34 -1.46
CA ARG A 145 -10.05 18.50 -1.56
C ARG A 145 -9.92 17.26 -0.71
N PHE A 146 -8.77 16.62 -0.70
CA PHE A 146 -8.54 15.45 0.15
C PHE A 146 -8.76 15.79 1.63
N PHE A 147 -8.25 16.93 2.09
CA PHE A 147 -8.42 17.36 3.48
C PHE A 147 -9.81 17.96 3.74
N GLY A 148 -10.34 18.77 2.82
CA GLY A 148 -11.53 19.59 3.03
C GLY A 148 -12.85 18.98 2.58
N ASP A 149 -12.82 17.92 1.76
CA ASP A 149 -14.00 17.26 1.20
C ASP A 149 -14.01 15.78 1.53
N GLN A 150 -14.79 15.40 2.52
CA GLN A 150 -14.96 14.03 2.98
C GLN A 150 -15.31 13.06 1.85
N ALA A 151 -16.11 13.49 0.87
CA ALA A 151 -16.45 12.64 -0.28
C ALA A 151 -15.23 12.35 -1.16
N SER A 152 -14.38 13.34 -1.42
CA SER A 152 -13.11 13.16 -2.15
C SER A 152 -12.15 12.25 -1.39
N ARG A 153 -12.06 12.42 -0.06
CA ARG A 153 -11.28 11.54 0.82
C ARG A 153 -11.76 10.09 0.72
N CYS A 154 -13.06 9.85 0.92
CA CYS A 154 -13.66 8.53 0.82
C CYS A 154 -13.41 7.87 -0.55
N LEU A 155 -13.50 8.63 -1.64
CA LEU A 155 -13.20 8.10 -2.99
C LEU A 155 -11.74 7.72 -3.14
N ALA A 156 -10.81 8.53 -2.65
CA ALA A 156 -9.38 8.23 -2.69
C ALA A 156 -9.05 6.98 -1.85
N GLU A 157 -9.59 6.88 -0.64
CA GLU A 157 -9.49 5.70 0.22
C GLU A 157 -10.11 4.45 -0.44
N GLY A 158 -11.23 4.62 -1.14
CA GLY A 158 -11.91 3.56 -1.89
C GLY A 158 -11.01 2.92 -2.94
N ARG A 159 -10.15 3.71 -3.62
CA ARG A 159 -9.16 3.17 -4.57
C ARG A 159 -8.17 2.20 -3.92
N ILE A 160 -7.76 2.51 -2.68
CA ILE A 160 -6.86 1.64 -1.91
C ILE A 160 -7.61 0.39 -1.45
N ALA A 161 -8.82 0.55 -0.92
CA ALA A 161 -9.69 -0.56 -0.52
C ALA A 161 -9.88 -1.57 -1.65
N ASP A 162 -10.25 -1.08 -2.84
CA ASP A 162 -10.47 -1.89 -4.04
C ASP A 162 -9.19 -2.63 -4.49
N ALA A 163 -8.04 -1.98 -4.41
CA ALA A 163 -6.77 -2.58 -4.80
C ALA A 163 -6.38 -3.71 -3.84
N ILE A 164 -6.56 -3.50 -2.53
CA ILE A 164 -6.30 -4.51 -1.50
C ILE A 164 -7.29 -5.66 -1.61
N SER A 165 -8.60 -5.39 -1.76
CA SER A 165 -9.60 -6.43 -1.92
C SER A 165 -9.31 -7.33 -3.10
N ARG A 166 -8.99 -6.76 -4.26
CA ARG A 166 -8.59 -7.56 -5.44
C ARG A 166 -7.36 -8.41 -5.19
N ALA A 167 -6.36 -7.91 -4.45
CA ALA A 167 -5.18 -8.70 -4.11
C ALA A 167 -5.53 -9.88 -3.19
N VAL A 168 -6.43 -9.66 -2.24
CA VAL A 168 -6.93 -10.71 -1.32
C VAL A 168 -7.74 -11.76 -2.07
N ASP A 169 -8.63 -11.34 -2.98
CA ASP A 169 -9.43 -12.24 -3.83
C ASP A 169 -8.53 -13.09 -4.74
N ASP A 170 -7.42 -12.52 -5.23
CA ASP A 170 -6.37 -13.21 -5.98
C ASP A 170 -5.47 -14.10 -5.07
N GLY A 171 -5.68 -14.12 -3.74
CA GLY A 171 -4.85 -14.85 -2.77
C GLY A 171 -3.44 -14.31 -2.63
N ARG A 172 -3.18 -13.06 -3.02
CA ARG A 172 -1.84 -12.44 -3.05
C ARG A 172 -1.59 -11.65 -1.77
N PRO A 173 -0.54 -11.97 -0.99
CA PRO A 173 -0.10 -11.13 0.12
C PRO A 173 0.30 -9.73 -0.36
N VAL A 174 -0.03 -8.69 0.42
CA VAL A 174 0.17 -7.29 0.04
C VAL A 174 1.35 -6.68 0.77
N VAL A 175 2.24 -6.02 0.03
CA VAL A 175 3.18 -4.99 0.51
C VAL A 175 2.67 -3.65 -0.02
N LEU A 176 2.33 -2.72 0.88
CA LEU A 176 1.76 -1.42 0.52
C LEU A 176 2.84 -0.35 0.60
N VAL A 177 3.20 0.24 -0.54
CA VAL A 177 4.16 1.36 -0.63
C VAL A 177 3.38 2.64 -0.88
N ALA A 178 3.58 3.66 -0.07
CA ALA A 178 2.81 4.89 -0.15
C ALA A 178 3.72 6.13 -0.08
N HIS A 179 3.63 6.99 -1.10
CA HIS A 179 4.48 8.16 -1.28
C HIS A 179 3.74 9.45 -0.96
N SER A 180 4.37 10.34 -0.19
CA SER A 180 3.90 11.72 0.00
C SER A 180 2.41 11.78 0.44
N LEU A 181 1.55 12.53 -0.27
CA LEU A 181 0.09 12.56 -0.05
C LEU A 181 -0.53 11.16 -0.06
N GLY A 182 -0.02 10.25 -0.90
CA GLY A 182 -0.49 8.86 -0.94
C GLY A 182 -0.28 8.13 0.39
N ALA A 183 0.73 8.50 1.18
CA ALA A 183 0.92 7.97 2.52
C ALA A 183 -0.19 8.42 3.48
N LEU A 184 -0.65 9.67 3.36
CA LEU A 184 -1.80 10.20 4.12
C LEU A 184 -3.09 9.49 3.73
N VAL A 185 -3.32 9.27 2.43
CA VAL A 185 -4.51 8.55 1.92
C VAL A 185 -4.50 7.09 2.42
N ALA A 186 -3.35 6.43 2.33
CA ALA A 186 -3.21 5.04 2.78
C ALA A 186 -3.41 4.92 4.31
N TRP A 187 -2.80 5.82 5.08
CA TRP A 187 -2.92 5.82 6.53
C TRP A 187 -4.36 6.12 6.97
N SER A 188 -5.00 7.14 6.38
CA SER A 188 -6.41 7.48 6.64
C SER A 188 -7.33 6.29 6.39
N TYR A 189 -7.20 5.62 5.24
CA TYR A 189 -7.93 4.40 4.94
C TYR A 189 -7.73 3.30 5.99
N LEU A 190 -6.48 3.06 6.38
CA LEU A 190 -6.13 2.00 7.32
C LEU A 190 -6.67 2.27 8.73
N GLN A 191 -6.74 3.53 9.14
CA GLN A 191 -7.33 3.94 10.42
C GLN A 191 -8.86 3.79 10.40
N HIS A 192 -9.55 4.31 9.37
CA HIS A 192 -11.00 4.20 9.23
C HIS A 192 -11.47 2.73 9.12
N ARG A 193 -10.71 1.90 8.40
CA ARG A 193 -10.97 0.47 8.31
C ARG A 193 -10.92 -0.23 9.67
N GLY A 194 -10.02 0.19 10.54
CA GLY A 194 -9.86 -0.39 11.88
C GLY A 194 -11.06 -0.18 12.79
N THR A 195 -11.91 0.82 12.51
CA THR A 195 -13.15 1.14 13.26
C THR A 195 -14.38 0.41 12.72
N ALA A 196 -14.33 -0.07 11.47
CA ALA A 196 -15.44 -0.80 10.87
C ALA A 196 -15.60 -2.20 11.53
N SER A 197 -16.86 -2.68 11.62
CA SER A 197 -17.23 -3.98 12.23
C SER A 197 -16.73 -5.20 11.43
N GLU A 198 -15.70 -5.06 10.61
CA GLU A 198 -15.11 -6.20 9.89
C GLU A 198 -14.37 -7.12 10.86
N SER A 199 -14.78 -8.37 10.91
CA SER A 199 -14.28 -9.37 11.86
C SER A 199 -12.77 -9.65 11.69
N GLN A 200 -12.23 -9.50 10.49
CA GLN A 200 -10.77 -9.57 10.21
C GLN A 200 -10.41 -8.73 8.99
N PRO A 201 -9.71 -7.60 9.16
CA PRO A 201 -9.20 -6.86 8.03
C PRO A 201 -8.16 -7.69 7.24
N PRO A 202 -8.10 -7.57 5.90
CA PRO A 202 -7.08 -8.23 5.11
C PRO A 202 -5.68 -7.84 5.60
N GLU A 203 -4.79 -8.82 5.69
CA GLU A 203 -3.46 -8.64 6.23
C GLU A 203 -2.54 -7.96 5.20
N ILE A 204 -1.92 -6.85 5.61
CA ILE A 204 -0.84 -6.19 4.89
C ILE A 204 0.48 -6.59 5.53
N ARG A 205 1.38 -7.20 4.76
CA ARG A 205 2.67 -7.69 5.26
C ARG A 205 3.55 -6.56 5.76
N ARG A 206 3.60 -5.47 5.01
CA ARG A 206 4.30 -4.25 5.41
C ARG A 206 3.67 -3.04 4.76
N LEU A 207 3.53 -1.97 5.54
CA LEU A 207 3.36 -0.62 5.05
C LEU A 207 4.76 0.01 4.92
N VAL A 208 5.09 0.51 3.73
CA VAL A 208 6.32 1.29 3.50
C VAL A 208 5.90 2.69 3.09
N THR A 209 6.12 3.67 3.94
CA THR A 209 5.91 5.08 3.61
C THR A 209 7.22 5.72 3.19
N ILE A 210 7.20 6.48 2.12
CA ILE A 210 8.37 7.12 1.52
C ILE A 210 8.06 8.61 1.26
N GLY A 211 8.95 9.51 1.61
CA GLY A 211 8.71 10.95 1.49
C GLY A 211 7.43 11.41 2.19
N SER A 212 7.11 10.82 3.33
CA SER A 212 5.80 10.94 3.98
C SER A 212 5.78 12.03 5.04
N PRO A 213 4.75 12.90 5.06
CA PRO A 213 4.58 13.91 6.10
C PRO A 213 3.83 13.40 7.35
N LEU A 214 3.63 12.08 7.49
CA LEU A 214 2.86 11.47 8.60
C LEU A 214 3.49 11.68 10.00
N GLY A 215 4.75 12.12 10.09
CA GLY A 215 5.36 12.54 11.35
C GLY A 215 4.77 13.83 11.93
N SER A 216 4.09 14.65 11.09
CA SER A 216 3.40 15.86 11.54
C SER A 216 2.11 15.52 12.29
N ASP A 217 2.04 15.88 13.58
CA ASP A 217 0.83 15.70 14.39
C ASP A 217 -0.32 16.52 13.81
N ASP A 218 -0.07 17.77 13.38
CA ASP A 218 -1.07 18.66 12.77
C ASP A 218 -1.77 18.03 11.56
N LEU A 219 -1.02 17.35 10.67
CA LEU A 219 -1.61 16.71 9.48
C LEU A 219 -2.43 15.48 9.84
N ARG A 220 -2.02 14.71 10.85
CA ARG A 220 -2.80 13.56 11.32
C ARG A 220 -4.10 14.00 11.99
N GLU A 221 -4.06 15.06 12.80
CA GLU A 221 -5.24 15.64 13.43
C GLU A 221 -6.30 16.10 12.42
N LEU A 222 -5.85 16.58 11.24
CA LEU A 222 -6.76 16.95 10.16
C LEU A 222 -7.48 15.77 9.50
N LEU A 223 -6.92 14.57 9.60
CA LEU A 223 -7.46 13.36 8.95
C LEU A 223 -8.38 12.56 9.88
N LEU A 224 -8.18 12.67 11.17
CA LEU A 224 -8.95 11.95 12.19
C LEU A 224 -9.57 12.95 13.16
N ASP A 225 -10.86 12.77 13.45
CA ASP A 225 -11.58 13.57 14.43
C ASP A 225 -11.07 13.37 15.86
N ASP A 226 -10.36 12.29 16.12
CA ASP A 226 -9.71 11.97 17.39
C ASP A 226 -8.26 11.57 17.10
N SER A 227 -7.35 12.52 17.34
CA SER A 227 -5.92 12.34 17.18
C SER A 227 -5.34 11.50 18.31
N GLY A 228 -5.70 10.23 18.33
CA GLY A 228 -5.03 9.24 19.15
C GLY A 228 -3.52 9.21 18.84
N PRO A 229 -2.69 8.63 19.73
CA PRO A 229 -1.26 8.51 19.49
C PRO A 229 -1.03 7.71 18.20
N LEU A 230 0.00 8.10 17.43
CA LEU A 230 0.41 7.35 16.25
C LEU A 230 0.65 5.87 16.64
N ALA A 231 -0.01 4.97 15.96
CA ALA A 231 0.08 3.54 16.20
C ALA A 231 0.15 2.76 14.89
N LEU A 232 0.63 1.52 14.96
CA LEU A 232 0.59 0.60 13.83
C LEU A 232 -0.89 0.35 13.45
N PRO A 233 -1.28 0.60 12.17
CA PRO A 233 -2.66 0.39 11.76
C PRO A 233 -3.07 -1.09 11.88
N ARG A 234 -4.31 -1.33 12.27
CA ARG A 234 -4.85 -2.68 12.43
C ARG A 234 -4.77 -3.48 11.12
N GLY A 235 -4.31 -4.71 11.18
CA GLY A 235 -4.11 -5.56 10.00
C GLY A 235 -2.81 -5.29 9.21
N VAL A 236 -1.97 -4.40 9.69
CA VAL A 236 -0.60 -4.18 9.19
C VAL A 236 0.37 -4.88 10.13
N ARG A 237 1.29 -5.71 9.60
CA ARG A 237 2.25 -6.44 10.45
C ARG A 237 3.44 -5.61 10.87
N SER A 238 3.92 -4.76 9.97
CA SER A 238 5.05 -3.86 10.24
C SER A 238 4.95 -2.59 9.39
N TRP A 239 5.55 -1.53 9.85
CA TRP A 239 5.60 -0.25 9.16
C TRP A 239 7.02 0.28 9.10
N VAL A 240 7.54 0.50 7.89
CA VAL A 240 8.83 1.13 7.64
C VAL A 240 8.57 2.48 7.00
N ASN A 241 9.08 3.54 7.61
CA ASN A 241 9.02 4.89 7.07
C ASN A 241 10.42 5.28 6.59
N VAL A 242 10.57 5.47 5.28
CA VAL A 242 11.85 5.87 4.67
C VAL A 242 11.89 7.37 4.50
N VAL A 243 12.86 7.99 5.13
CA VAL A 243 12.98 9.45 5.25
C VAL A 243 14.30 9.91 4.63
N ASN A 244 14.23 10.74 3.62
CA ASN A 244 15.36 11.56 3.18
C ASN A 244 15.33 12.88 3.95
N GLU A 245 16.36 13.19 4.70
CA GLU A 245 16.44 14.44 5.50
C GLU A 245 16.55 15.71 4.65
N ARG A 246 16.83 15.56 3.35
CA ARG A 246 16.84 16.67 2.38
C ARG A 246 15.47 16.90 1.72
N ASP A 247 14.54 15.95 1.93
CA ASP A 247 13.15 16.06 1.47
C ASP A 247 12.36 16.90 2.48
N PRO A 248 11.91 18.12 2.10
CA PRO A 248 11.22 19.03 3.02
C PRO A 248 9.84 18.51 3.48
N PHE A 249 9.28 17.51 2.78
CA PHE A 249 7.97 16.92 3.11
C PHE A 249 8.09 15.67 3.98
N ALA A 250 9.26 15.01 3.96
CA ALA A 250 9.45 13.78 4.71
C ALA A 250 9.61 14.07 6.21
N SER A 251 8.87 13.35 7.03
CA SER A 251 8.96 13.45 8.47
C SER A 251 9.13 12.10 9.15
N ARG A 252 9.85 12.08 10.28
CA ARG A 252 10.04 10.87 11.09
C ARG A 252 8.81 10.60 11.93
N LEU A 253 8.39 9.34 11.98
CA LEU A 253 7.24 8.89 12.80
C LEU A 253 7.62 8.80 14.28
N LEU A 254 8.84 8.33 14.56
CA LEU A 254 9.29 8.04 15.91
C LEU A 254 9.89 9.27 16.61
N GLY A 255 10.07 10.37 15.90
CA GLY A 255 10.69 11.58 16.41
C GLY A 255 12.14 11.36 16.85
N ARG A 256 12.88 12.45 17.01
CA ARG A 256 14.21 12.44 17.62
C ARG A 256 14.39 13.68 18.49
N ASP A 257 15.07 13.52 19.61
CA ASP A 257 15.50 14.66 20.42
C ASP A 257 16.78 15.32 19.86
N SER A 258 17.26 16.37 20.53
CA SER A 258 18.48 17.08 20.15
C SER A 258 19.75 16.22 20.19
N THR A 259 19.71 15.07 20.85
CA THR A 259 20.82 14.09 20.90
C THR A 259 20.75 13.04 19.83
N GLY A 260 19.67 13.04 19.01
CA GLY A 260 19.39 12.05 17.97
C GLY A 260 18.74 10.75 18.47
N SER A 261 18.41 10.70 19.78
CA SER A 261 17.68 9.55 20.35
C SER A 261 16.21 9.59 19.97
N GLN A 262 15.61 8.40 19.75
CA GLN A 262 14.18 8.31 19.46
C GLN A 262 13.35 8.75 20.66
N THR A 263 12.40 9.66 20.41
CA THR A 263 11.49 10.18 21.45
C THR A 263 10.20 9.37 21.60
N ARG A 264 9.90 8.54 20.60
CA ARG A 264 8.70 7.68 20.57
C ARG A 264 9.10 6.28 20.12
N ALA A 265 8.64 5.25 20.80
CA ALA A 265 8.77 3.86 20.39
C ALA A 265 7.37 3.32 20.07
N ILE A 266 7.19 2.78 18.87
CA ILE A 266 5.95 2.12 18.45
C ILE A 266 6.38 0.73 17.98
N PRO A 267 5.86 -0.34 18.61
CA PRO A 267 6.18 -1.70 18.18
C PRO A 267 5.94 -1.88 16.68
N GLU A 268 6.83 -2.60 16.02
CA GLU A 268 6.80 -2.92 14.59
C GLU A 268 6.82 -1.70 13.64
N VAL A 269 7.14 -0.49 14.15
CA VAL A 269 7.35 0.73 13.35
C VAL A 269 8.82 1.13 13.40
N SER A 270 9.38 1.49 12.25
CA SER A 270 10.77 1.98 12.15
C SER A 270 10.89 3.13 11.17
N ASP A 271 11.74 4.11 11.50
CA ASP A 271 12.22 5.13 10.59
C ASP A 271 13.58 4.70 10.02
N VAL A 272 13.71 4.71 8.70
CA VAL A 272 14.95 4.41 7.98
C VAL A 272 15.39 5.66 7.22
N ALA A 273 16.62 6.10 7.45
CA ALA A 273 17.18 7.22 6.72
C ALA A 273 17.63 6.80 5.32
N THR A 274 17.47 7.70 4.35
CA THR A 274 17.97 7.52 2.98
C THR A 274 18.58 8.80 2.42
N GLN A 275 19.29 8.67 1.29
CA GLN A 275 19.82 9.76 0.48
C GLN A 275 19.51 9.47 -0.99
N ASN A 276 18.25 9.52 -1.36
CA ASN A 276 17.70 9.14 -2.66
C ASN A 276 17.92 10.21 -3.74
N GLY A 277 19.15 10.44 -4.15
CA GLY A 277 19.47 11.43 -5.18
C GLY A 277 19.46 12.87 -4.66
N ASP A 278 20.20 13.73 -5.35
CA ASP A 278 20.45 15.09 -4.88
C ASP A 278 19.52 16.12 -5.52
N ASP A 279 19.06 15.86 -6.74
CA ASP A 279 18.34 16.85 -7.56
C ASP A 279 16.83 16.89 -7.27
N GLU A 280 16.21 15.73 -6.95
CA GLU A 280 14.78 15.63 -6.68
C GLU A 280 14.54 14.73 -5.44
N PRO A 281 14.81 15.23 -4.23
CA PRO A 281 14.76 14.42 -3.01
C PRO A 281 13.36 13.90 -2.67
N HIS A 282 12.31 14.54 -3.18
CA HIS A 282 10.90 14.16 -2.96
C HIS A 282 10.31 13.28 -4.05
N GLU A 283 11.03 13.01 -5.16
CA GLU A 283 10.46 12.28 -6.30
C GLU A 283 10.23 10.80 -5.98
N LEU A 284 9.04 10.27 -6.34
CA LEU A 284 8.64 8.88 -6.14
C LEU A 284 9.68 7.88 -6.66
N LEU A 285 10.14 8.10 -7.91
CA LEU A 285 11.05 7.15 -8.56
C LEU A 285 12.45 7.18 -7.95
N SER A 286 12.88 8.33 -7.42
CA SER A 286 14.12 8.47 -6.66
C SER A 286 14.07 7.64 -5.37
N TYR A 287 12.96 7.70 -4.64
CA TYR A 287 12.73 6.83 -3.48
C TYR A 287 12.68 5.35 -3.86
N LEU A 288 11.98 4.98 -4.94
CA LEU A 288 11.84 3.58 -5.34
C LEU A 288 13.14 2.94 -5.85
N ARG A 289 14.13 3.72 -6.31
CA ARG A 289 15.47 3.24 -6.65
C ARG A 289 16.37 3.12 -5.43
N ASP A 290 16.06 3.86 -4.38
CA ASP A 290 16.90 3.91 -3.19
C ASP A 290 16.99 2.56 -2.50
N ARG A 291 18.22 2.22 -2.08
CA ARG A 291 18.53 0.95 -1.45
C ARG A 291 17.68 0.67 -0.21
N SER A 292 17.48 1.66 0.65
CA SER A 292 16.72 1.49 1.89
C SER A 292 15.25 1.19 1.62
N THR A 293 14.66 1.85 0.62
CA THR A 293 13.29 1.57 0.16
C THR A 293 13.19 0.17 -0.43
N VAL A 294 14.12 -0.19 -1.31
CA VAL A 294 14.13 -1.50 -1.96
C VAL A 294 14.29 -2.62 -0.93
N GLU A 295 15.20 -2.47 0.06
CA GLU A 295 15.35 -3.43 1.15
C GLU A 295 14.08 -3.56 1.98
N ALA A 296 13.39 -2.47 2.29
CA ALA A 296 12.14 -2.50 3.03
C ALA A 296 11.02 -3.21 2.25
N VAL A 297 10.88 -2.92 0.95
CA VAL A 297 9.83 -3.47 0.08
C VAL A 297 10.10 -4.93 -0.23
N LEU A 298 11.30 -5.25 -0.75
CA LEU A 298 11.63 -6.61 -1.18
C LEU A 298 11.83 -7.56 0.00
N GLY A 299 12.34 -7.09 1.13
CA GLY A 299 12.41 -7.90 2.35
C GLY A 299 11.05 -8.45 2.73
N ALA A 300 10.01 -7.59 2.78
CA ALA A 300 8.64 -8.02 3.07
C ALA A 300 8.03 -8.89 1.96
N TRP A 301 8.33 -8.57 0.69
CA TRP A 301 7.86 -9.35 -0.45
C TRP A 301 8.45 -10.76 -0.42
N CYS A 302 9.74 -10.92 -0.17
CA CYS A 302 10.41 -12.21 -0.06
C CYS A 302 9.93 -13.03 1.13
N GLU A 303 9.74 -12.40 2.30
CA GLU A 303 9.15 -13.06 3.48
C GLU A 303 7.76 -13.62 3.17
N ALA A 304 6.93 -12.81 2.49
CA ALA A 304 5.59 -13.22 2.08
C ALA A 304 5.62 -14.34 1.05
N TYR A 305 6.52 -14.26 0.07
CA TYR A 305 6.70 -15.28 -0.96
C TYR A 305 7.13 -16.62 -0.37
N ALA A 306 8.12 -16.62 0.52
CA ALA A 306 8.57 -17.83 1.23
C ALA A 306 7.45 -18.43 2.10
N ALA A 307 6.62 -17.62 2.73
CA ALA A 307 5.49 -18.08 3.55
C ALA A 307 4.42 -18.78 2.71
N VAL A 308 4.16 -18.31 1.50
CA VAL A 308 3.16 -18.91 0.58
C VAL A 308 3.66 -20.26 0.01
N GLN A 309 4.99 -20.41 -0.13
CA GLN A 309 5.59 -21.63 -0.66
C GLN A 309 5.69 -22.78 0.35
N LYS A 310 5.61 -22.50 1.64
CA LYS A 310 5.66 -23.54 2.68
C LYS A 310 4.37 -24.36 2.67
N PRO A 311 4.44 -25.71 2.61
CA PRO A 311 3.25 -26.54 2.74
C PRO A 311 2.57 -26.30 4.09
N ARG A 312 1.23 -26.24 4.10
CA ARG A 312 0.40 -25.95 5.30
C ARG A 312 0.62 -26.88 6.51
N SER A 313 1.35 -27.99 6.34
CA SER A 313 1.63 -28.98 7.40
C SER A 313 2.73 -28.59 8.39
N THR A 314 3.42 -27.46 8.20
CA THR A 314 4.53 -27.03 9.07
C THR A 314 4.26 -25.66 9.71
N LEU A 315 3.07 -25.47 10.29
CA LEU A 315 2.75 -24.28 11.08
C LEU A 315 3.47 -24.33 12.42
N SER A 316 4.76 -24.00 12.43
CA SER A 316 5.46 -23.55 13.64
C SER A 316 5.19 -22.06 13.83
N MET A 317 5.03 -21.64 15.09
CA MET A 317 4.84 -20.24 15.49
C MET A 317 5.84 -19.31 14.78
N PRO A 318 5.42 -18.12 14.32
CA PRO A 318 6.33 -17.18 13.70
C PRO A 318 7.42 -16.75 14.68
N SER A 319 8.68 -16.89 14.26
CA SER A 319 9.81 -16.34 15.01
C SER A 319 9.73 -14.82 15.04
N PRO A 320 10.21 -14.16 16.12
CA PRO A 320 10.24 -12.71 16.18
C PRO A 320 11.02 -12.13 15.00
N LEU A 321 10.52 -11.00 14.48
CA LEU A 321 11.02 -10.31 13.29
C LEU A 321 12.55 -10.13 13.35
N SER A 322 13.26 -10.77 12.43
CA SER A 322 14.68 -10.52 12.21
C SER A 322 14.86 -9.13 11.59
N THR A 323 15.64 -8.29 12.23
CA THR A 323 15.97 -6.93 11.77
C THR A 323 16.93 -6.92 10.56
N ASN A 324 17.28 -8.07 10.01
CA ASN A 324 18.30 -8.19 8.95
C ASN A 324 17.65 -8.44 7.59
N SER A 325 17.06 -7.38 7.00
CA SER A 325 16.36 -7.42 5.70
C SER A 325 17.24 -7.90 4.54
N ALA A 326 18.54 -7.58 4.55
CA ALA A 326 19.46 -7.94 3.48
C ALA A 326 19.68 -9.46 3.34
N SER A 327 19.70 -10.22 4.46
CA SER A 327 19.83 -11.67 4.44
C SER A 327 18.58 -12.37 3.90
N HIS A 328 17.40 -11.78 4.05
CA HIS A 328 16.15 -12.34 3.53
C HIS A 328 16.03 -12.20 2.02
N ILE A 329 16.54 -11.12 1.44
CA ILE A 329 16.56 -10.92 -0.01
C ILE A 329 17.47 -11.94 -0.70
N GLN A 330 18.65 -12.21 -0.14
CA GLN A 330 19.57 -13.24 -0.65
C GLN A 330 18.97 -14.66 -0.57
N ASN A 331 18.06 -14.90 0.39
CA ASN A 331 17.38 -16.18 0.61
C ASN A 331 16.01 -16.27 -0.07
N CYS A 332 15.65 -15.34 -0.97
CA CYS A 332 14.35 -15.32 -1.66
C CYS A 332 14.11 -16.56 -2.55
N GLY A 333 15.08 -17.48 -2.60
CA GLY A 333 14.87 -18.87 -3.09
C GLY A 333 14.67 -18.98 -4.60
N MET A 334 14.86 -17.92 -5.34
CA MET A 334 14.93 -18.00 -6.80
C MET A 334 16.35 -18.39 -7.19
N ARG A 335 16.66 -19.66 -7.03
CA ARG A 335 17.74 -20.28 -7.81
C ARG A 335 17.19 -20.60 -9.19
N PRO A 336 18.04 -20.50 -10.23
CA PRO A 336 17.64 -20.70 -11.62
C PRO A 336 17.00 -22.04 -11.87
#